data_1c967cf099a8a2b5dc9a03787b4ab126
#
_entry.id   1c967cf099a8a2b5dc9a03787b4ab126
#
_cell.length_a   1.000
_cell.length_b   1.000
_cell.length_c   1.000
_cell.angle_alpha   90.00
_cell.angle_beta   90.00
_cell.angle_gamma   90.00
#
_symmetry.space_group_name_H-M   'P 1'
#
loop_
_entity.id
_entity.type
_entity.pdbx_description
1 polymer ?
#
loop_
_entity_poly.entity_id
_entity_poly.type
_entity_poly.pdbx_seq_one_letter_code
_entity_poly.pdbx_strand_id
1 'polypeptide(L)'
;IHKKIYRQQSFSNETGNFSINDNLATHTLFIVDEASMISNEGLSGAMFGTGRLLDDLIQFVYSGTGCRLLLMGDTAQLPPVGEELSPALFTDALKGYGLEVREVDLTQVVRQVQDSGILWNATRLRELIAEDECYSLPKIRISGFADIKVVPGEELIDTLTACYERDGMDETIVVCRSNKRANIYNKGIRAQILYR
;
A
#
# COMPACT_ATOMS: atom_id res chain seq x y z
N ILE A 1 -9.60 -3.73 -5.38
CA ILE A 1 -10.15 -5.02 -4.92
C ILE A 1 -11.63 -4.84 -4.59
N HIS A 2 -12.03 -4.08 -3.57
CA HIS A 2 -13.40 -4.00 -3.03
C HIS A 2 -14.49 -3.82 -4.10
N LYS A 3 -14.34 -2.87 -5.02
CA LYS A 3 -15.33 -2.63 -6.09
C LYS A 3 -15.54 -3.82 -7.03
N LYS A 4 -14.62 -4.77 -7.09
CA LYS A 4 -14.71 -5.94 -7.96
C LYS A 4 -15.34 -7.13 -7.25
N ILE A 5 -14.92 -7.36 -6.00
CA ILE A 5 -15.30 -8.57 -5.28
C ILE A 5 -16.56 -8.42 -4.44
N TYR A 6 -17.02 -7.19 -4.17
CA TYR A 6 -18.23 -6.97 -3.38
C TYR A 6 -19.34 -6.28 -4.18
N ARG A 7 -20.57 -6.62 -3.84
CA ARG A 7 -21.79 -5.96 -4.29
C ARG A 7 -22.62 -5.49 -3.09
N GLN A 8 -23.25 -4.34 -3.23
CA GLN A 8 -24.18 -3.86 -2.21
C GLN A 8 -25.44 -4.74 -2.19
N GLN A 9 -25.82 -5.20 -1.02
CA GLN A 9 -27.11 -5.87 -0.83
C GLN A 9 -28.23 -4.82 -0.91
N SER A 10 -29.32 -5.15 -1.61
CA SER A 10 -30.49 -4.26 -1.78
C SER A 10 -31.01 -3.78 -0.42
N PHE A 11 -31.36 -2.52 -0.37
CA PHE A 11 -31.81 -1.78 0.81
C PHE A 11 -32.82 -2.53 1.68
N SER A 12 -32.37 -3.00 2.83
CA SER A 12 -33.19 -3.06 4.03
C SER A 12 -32.52 -2.16 5.04
N ASN A 13 -33.25 -1.13 5.43
CA ASN A 13 -32.90 -0.06 6.37
C ASN A 13 -31.68 -0.26 7.27
N GLU A 14 -30.73 0.70 7.20
CA GLU A 14 -29.81 1.22 8.22
C GLU A 14 -28.33 0.81 8.19
N THR A 15 -27.88 -0.25 7.54
CA THR A 15 -26.43 -0.46 7.33
C THR A 15 -26.21 -1.10 5.97
N GLY A 16 -25.53 -0.39 5.06
CA GLY A 16 -25.17 -0.94 3.74
C GLY A 16 -24.17 -2.10 3.87
N ASN A 17 -24.67 -3.31 4.03
CA ASN A 17 -23.83 -4.51 4.04
C ASN A 17 -23.48 -4.90 2.60
N PHE A 18 -22.22 -5.22 2.37
CA PHE A 18 -21.71 -5.67 1.09
C PHE A 18 -21.42 -7.17 1.16
N SER A 19 -22.01 -7.94 0.25
CA SER A 19 -21.72 -9.37 0.08
C SER A 19 -20.70 -9.61 -1.02
N ILE A 20 -20.05 -10.77 -1.00
CA ILE A 20 -19.16 -11.19 -2.09
C ILE A 20 -20.01 -11.31 -3.37
N ASN A 21 -19.48 -10.76 -4.45
CA ASN A 21 -20.12 -10.78 -5.76
C ASN A 21 -19.96 -12.15 -6.43
N ASP A 22 -20.81 -12.47 -7.40
CA ASP A 22 -20.65 -13.65 -8.23
C ASP A 22 -19.48 -13.46 -9.21
N ASN A 23 -18.58 -14.42 -9.30
CA ASN A 23 -17.51 -14.40 -10.30
C ASN A 23 -17.96 -15.17 -11.57
N LEU A 24 -18.36 -14.44 -12.59
CA LEU A 24 -18.75 -14.98 -13.88
C LEU A 24 -17.57 -15.17 -14.85
N ALA A 25 -16.35 -14.90 -14.40
CA ALA A 25 -15.16 -15.04 -15.23
C ALA A 25 -14.79 -16.53 -15.42
N THR A 26 -14.28 -16.84 -16.60
CA THR A 26 -13.76 -18.18 -16.95
C THR A 26 -12.33 -18.05 -17.46
N HIS A 27 -11.47 -18.99 -17.08
CA HIS A 27 -10.04 -19.05 -17.51
C HIS A 27 -9.31 -17.70 -17.42
N THR A 28 -9.60 -16.95 -16.33
CA THR A 28 -9.11 -15.59 -16.14
C THR A 28 -8.00 -15.56 -15.08
N LEU A 29 -6.92 -14.83 -15.37
CA LEU A 29 -5.90 -14.48 -14.39
C LEU A 29 -6.26 -13.16 -13.71
N PHE A 30 -6.51 -13.22 -12.41
CA PHE A 30 -6.65 -12.04 -11.57
C PHE A 30 -5.29 -11.61 -11.06
N ILE A 31 -4.92 -10.35 -11.28
CA ILE A 31 -3.67 -9.77 -10.82
C ILE A 31 -4.01 -8.74 -9.74
N VAL A 32 -3.41 -8.91 -8.57
CA VAL A 32 -3.53 -7.99 -7.45
C VAL A 32 -2.16 -7.43 -7.15
N ASP A 33 -2.01 -6.14 -7.39
CA ASP A 33 -0.83 -5.36 -7.03
C ASP A 33 -0.99 -4.79 -5.61
N GLU A 34 0.10 -4.46 -4.95
CA GLU A 34 0.16 -3.97 -3.56
C GLU A 34 -0.51 -4.94 -2.57
N ALA A 35 -0.28 -6.24 -2.73
CA ALA A 35 -0.86 -7.27 -1.88
C ALA A 35 -0.35 -7.23 -0.43
N SER A 36 0.72 -6.49 -0.15
CA SER A 36 1.22 -6.21 1.19
C SER A 36 0.20 -5.56 2.13
N MET A 37 -0.86 -4.96 1.59
CA MET A 37 -1.92 -4.31 2.36
C MET A 37 -3.17 -5.20 2.56
N ILE A 38 -3.17 -6.44 2.11
CA ILE A 38 -4.31 -7.36 2.29
C ILE A 38 -4.26 -7.98 3.67
N SER A 39 -5.28 -7.66 4.49
CA SER A 39 -5.50 -8.25 5.80
C SER A 39 -6.36 -9.51 5.73
N ASN A 40 -6.19 -10.39 6.71
CA ASN A 40 -7.11 -11.49 6.98
C ASN A 40 -7.62 -11.51 8.43
N GLU A 41 -7.36 -10.46 9.19
CA GLU A 41 -7.99 -10.29 10.50
C GLU A 41 -9.45 -9.86 10.33
N GLY A 42 -10.36 -10.64 10.91
CA GLY A 42 -11.79 -10.33 10.91
C GLY A 42 -12.10 -9.13 11.80
N LEU A 43 -12.58 -8.05 11.23
CA LEU A 43 -13.07 -6.90 11.98
C LEU A 43 -14.51 -7.17 12.43
N SER A 44 -14.77 -7.13 13.72
CA SER A 44 -16.15 -7.19 14.27
C SER A 44 -16.95 -5.99 13.74
N GLY A 45 -18.08 -6.24 13.07
CA GLY A 45 -18.89 -5.21 12.43
C GLY A 45 -18.41 -4.81 11.03
N ALA A 46 -17.67 -5.67 10.34
CA ALA A 46 -17.24 -5.43 8.98
C ALA A 46 -18.43 -5.15 8.05
N MET A 47 -18.34 -4.06 7.30
CA MET A 47 -19.35 -3.71 6.28
C MET A 47 -19.22 -4.55 5.01
N PHE A 48 -18.08 -5.21 4.79
CA PHE A 48 -17.74 -5.93 3.57
C PHE A 48 -17.53 -7.43 3.85
N GLY A 49 -18.30 -8.27 3.16
CA GLY A 49 -18.14 -9.72 3.14
C GLY A 49 -18.05 -10.36 4.52
N THR A 50 -17.03 -11.19 4.73
CA THR A 50 -16.73 -11.82 6.02
C THR A 50 -15.94 -10.93 6.96
N GLY A 51 -15.45 -9.78 6.48
CA GLY A 51 -14.48 -8.92 7.16
C GLY A 51 -13.03 -9.39 7.02
N ARG A 52 -12.81 -10.50 6.32
CA ARG A 52 -11.49 -11.07 6.02
C ARG A 52 -11.21 -10.96 4.53
N LEU A 53 -10.46 -9.92 4.17
CA LEU A 53 -10.28 -9.55 2.76
C LEU A 53 -9.59 -10.63 1.93
N LEU A 54 -8.62 -11.35 2.49
CA LEU A 54 -7.94 -12.44 1.80
C LEU A 54 -8.89 -13.64 1.57
N ASP A 55 -9.65 -14.04 2.59
CA ASP A 55 -10.65 -15.11 2.48
C ASP A 55 -11.65 -14.79 1.36
N ASP A 56 -12.19 -13.58 1.39
CA ASP A 56 -13.20 -13.12 0.42
C ASP A 56 -12.62 -13.03 -1.01
N LEU A 57 -11.37 -12.57 -1.15
CA LEU A 57 -10.68 -12.53 -2.45
C LEU A 57 -10.48 -13.93 -3.04
N ILE A 58 -9.98 -14.87 -2.22
CA ILE A 58 -9.77 -16.25 -2.65
C ILE A 58 -11.10 -16.91 -3.01
N GLN A 59 -12.12 -16.76 -2.17
CA GLN A 59 -13.46 -17.27 -2.45
C GLN A 59 -14.01 -16.70 -3.77
N PHE A 60 -13.90 -15.40 -3.99
CA PHE A 60 -14.34 -14.76 -5.22
C PHE A 60 -13.60 -15.30 -6.44
N VAL A 61 -12.27 -15.33 -6.43
CA VAL A 61 -11.48 -15.72 -7.59
C VAL A 61 -11.74 -17.18 -7.97
N TYR A 62 -11.71 -18.08 -6.98
CA TYR A 62 -11.82 -19.53 -7.23
C TYR A 62 -13.25 -20.05 -7.31
N SER A 63 -14.27 -19.20 -7.11
CA SER A 63 -15.65 -19.52 -7.52
C SER A 63 -15.84 -19.48 -9.04
N GLY A 64 -14.95 -18.80 -9.78
CA GLY A 64 -14.95 -18.81 -11.23
C GLY A 64 -14.27 -20.05 -11.82
N THR A 65 -14.69 -20.45 -13.02
CA THR A 65 -14.17 -21.65 -13.68
C THR A 65 -12.77 -21.44 -14.25
N GLY A 66 -11.77 -22.21 -13.78
CA GLY A 66 -10.40 -22.17 -14.30
C GLY A 66 -9.68 -20.82 -14.04
N CYS A 67 -10.13 -20.07 -13.05
CA CYS A 67 -9.51 -18.81 -12.68
C CYS A 67 -8.23 -19.02 -11.87
N ARG A 68 -7.32 -18.07 -11.97
CA ARG A 68 -6.03 -18.05 -11.27
C ARG A 68 -5.81 -16.69 -10.63
N LEU A 69 -4.98 -16.65 -9.58
CA LEU A 69 -4.63 -15.44 -8.86
C LEU A 69 -3.12 -15.23 -8.89
N LEU A 70 -2.68 -14.02 -9.19
CA LEU A 70 -1.32 -13.52 -9.01
C LEU A 70 -1.35 -12.40 -7.98
N LEU A 71 -0.65 -12.59 -6.87
CA LEU A 71 -0.46 -11.59 -5.84
C LEU A 71 0.94 -11.00 -5.98
N MET A 72 1.04 -9.70 -6.08
CA MET A 72 2.31 -8.97 -6.15
C MET A 72 2.37 -7.98 -4.99
N GLY A 73 3.49 -7.92 -4.30
CA GLY A 73 3.67 -7.01 -3.18
C GLY A 73 5.11 -7.03 -2.67
N ASP A 74 5.36 -6.20 -1.69
CA ASP A 74 6.67 -6.01 -1.10
C ASP A 74 6.55 -6.08 0.42
N THR A 75 7.18 -7.07 1.04
CA THR A 75 7.14 -7.29 2.49
C THR A 75 7.86 -6.21 3.30
N ALA A 76 8.68 -5.37 2.66
CA ALA A 76 9.31 -4.21 3.28
C ALA A 76 8.42 -2.94 3.23
N GLN A 77 7.26 -3.00 2.54
CA GLN A 77 6.27 -1.94 2.58
C GLN A 77 5.32 -2.08 3.77
N LEU A 78 4.46 -1.07 3.96
CA LEU A 78 3.52 -1.04 5.09
C LEU A 78 2.61 -2.26 5.08
N PRO A 79 2.54 -3.00 6.19
CA PRO A 79 1.62 -4.12 6.36
C PRO A 79 0.18 -3.63 6.58
N PRO A 80 -0.80 -4.54 6.61
CA PRO A 80 -2.16 -4.22 7.02
C PRO A 80 -2.20 -3.69 8.45
N VAL A 81 -3.22 -2.89 8.76
CA VAL A 81 -3.38 -2.34 10.11
C VAL A 81 -3.68 -3.48 11.10
N GLY A 82 -2.84 -3.61 12.12
CA GLY A 82 -2.97 -4.63 13.15
C GLY A 82 -2.21 -5.92 12.89
N GLU A 83 -1.63 -6.09 11.71
CA GLU A 83 -0.83 -7.24 11.33
C GLU A 83 0.63 -6.81 11.12
N GLU A 84 1.59 -7.67 11.43
CA GLU A 84 3.02 -7.39 11.18
C GLU A 84 3.38 -7.57 9.71
N LEU A 85 2.70 -8.50 9.04
CA LEU A 85 2.90 -8.84 7.64
C LEU A 85 1.57 -9.27 7.01
N SER A 86 1.41 -9.04 5.70
CA SER A 86 0.21 -9.48 4.99
C SER A 86 0.23 -10.99 4.73
N PRO A 87 -0.79 -11.75 5.15
CA PRO A 87 -0.88 -13.18 4.86
C PRO A 87 -0.98 -13.48 3.35
N ALA A 88 -1.35 -12.51 2.53
CA ALA A 88 -1.42 -12.66 1.07
C ALA A 88 -0.05 -12.84 0.40
N LEU A 89 1.05 -12.52 1.08
CA LEU A 89 2.43 -12.68 0.59
C LEU A 89 3.14 -13.90 1.20
N PHE A 90 2.43 -14.74 1.96
CA PHE A 90 3.01 -15.95 2.56
C PHE A 90 2.49 -17.21 1.89
N THR A 91 3.41 -17.95 1.32
CA THR A 91 3.14 -19.22 0.64
C THR A 91 2.36 -20.20 1.52
N ASP A 92 2.72 -20.31 2.80
CA ASP A 92 2.08 -21.27 3.71
C ASP A 92 0.65 -20.85 4.08
N ALA A 93 0.38 -19.56 4.23
CA ALA A 93 -0.97 -19.06 4.44
C ALA A 93 -1.86 -19.38 3.22
N LEU A 94 -1.33 -19.19 2.01
CA LEU A 94 -2.07 -19.49 0.77
C LEU A 94 -2.25 -21.00 0.54
N LYS A 95 -1.27 -21.82 0.88
CA LYS A 95 -1.41 -23.30 0.86
C LYS A 95 -2.49 -23.80 1.82
N GLY A 96 -2.72 -23.09 2.94
CA GLY A 96 -3.79 -23.39 3.89
C GLY A 96 -5.19 -23.40 3.26
N TYR A 97 -5.40 -22.72 2.14
CA TYR A 97 -6.63 -22.78 1.34
C TYR A 97 -6.71 -23.98 0.37
N GLY A 98 -5.73 -24.88 0.41
CA GLY A 98 -5.66 -26.02 -0.52
C GLY A 98 -5.19 -25.64 -1.93
N LEU A 99 -4.55 -24.48 -2.08
CA LEU A 99 -4.05 -23.98 -3.38
C LEU A 99 -2.64 -24.49 -3.68
N GLU A 100 -2.37 -24.76 -4.96
CA GLU A 100 -1.01 -24.92 -5.45
C GLU A 100 -0.38 -23.52 -5.62
N VAL A 101 0.62 -23.21 -4.82
CA VAL A 101 1.26 -21.90 -4.77
C VAL A 101 2.68 -21.97 -5.27
N ARG A 102 3.06 -21.01 -6.12
CA ARG A 102 4.44 -20.77 -6.56
C ARG A 102 4.82 -19.36 -6.20
N GLU A 103 6.01 -19.20 -5.62
CA GLU A 103 6.59 -17.93 -5.22
C GLU A 103 7.80 -17.61 -6.08
N VAL A 104 7.96 -16.33 -6.41
CA VAL A 104 9.12 -15.80 -7.13
C VAL A 104 9.51 -14.47 -6.51
N ASP A 105 10.75 -14.37 -6.03
CA ASP A 105 11.33 -13.14 -5.51
C ASP A 105 12.05 -12.35 -6.62
N LEU A 106 11.65 -11.08 -6.76
CA LEU A 106 12.31 -10.12 -7.65
C LEU A 106 13.34 -9.32 -6.84
N THR A 107 14.58 -9.75 -6.83
CA THR A 107 15.64 -9.14 -6.03
C THR A 107 16.46 -8.07 -6.77
N GLN A 108 16.37 -8.02 -8.11
CA GLN A 108 17.13 -7.07 -8.89
C GLN A 108 16.43 -5.70 -8.94
N VAL A 109 17.12 -4.68 -8.45
CA VAL A 109 16.65 -3.28 -8.54
C VAL A 109 16.94 -2.74 -9.94
N VAL A 110 15.90 -2.56 -10.75
CA VAL A 110 16.03 -2.07 -12.15
C VAL A 110 15.97 -0.54 -12.22
N ARG A 111 15.32 0.12 -11.27
CA ARG A 111 15.18 1.59 -11.19
C ARG A 111 16.41 2.22 -10.54
N GLN A 112 17.60 2.00 -11.11
CA GLN A 112 18.80 2.64 -10.57
C GLN A 112 19.08 3.94 -11.33
N VAL A 113 18.95 5.06 -10.60
CA VAL A 113 19.75 6.24 -10.90
C VAL A 113 21.00 6.10 -10.04
N GLN A 114 22.17 5.92 -10.66
CA GLN A 114 23.45 5.95 -9.95
C GLN A 114 23.49 7.29 -9.19
N ASP A 115 23.89 7.26 -7.92
CA ASP A 115 23.96 8.41 -7.02
C ASP A 115 22.62 8.91 -6.39
N SER A 116 21.53 8.14 -6.46
CA SER A 116 20.30 8.46 -5.74
C SER A 116 20.42 8.18 -4.24
N GLY A 117 20.32 9.24 -3.43
CA GLY A 117 20.25 9.12 -1.98
C GLY A 117 18.95 8.51 -1.48
N ILE A 118 17.85 8.72 -2.20
CA ILE A 118 16.57 8.07 -1.91
C ILE A 118 16.73 6.57 -2.03
N LEU A 119 17.27 6.08 -3.15
CA LEU A 119 17.47 4.65 -3.36
C LEU A 119 18.48 4.06 -2.37
N TRP A 120 19.58 4.77 -2.10
CA TRP A 120 20.58 4.33 -1.14
C TRP A 120 19.97 4.11 0.26
N ASN A 121 19.20 5.09 0.76
CA ASN A 121 18.54 4.98 2.06
C ASN A 121 17.44 3.90 2.07
N ALA A 122 16.66 3.78 1.00
CA ALA A 122 15.64 2.74 0.88
C ALA A 122 16.26 1.32 0.89
N THR A 123 17.37 1.12 0.18
CA THR A 123 18.11 -0.15 0.18
C THR A 123 18.65 -0.46 1.59
N ARG A 124 19.25 0.52 2.25
CA ARG A 124 19.76 0.34 3.62
C ARG A 124 18.65 0.00 4.62
N LEU A 125 17.49 0.63 4.51
CA LEU A 125 16.32 0.30 5.35
C LEU A 125 15.84 -1.13 5.11
N ARG A 126 15.81 -1.57 3.85
CA ARG A 126 15.42 -2.94 3.48
C ARG A 126 16.39 -3.98 4.03
N GLU A 127 17.70 -3.72 3.99
CA GLU A 127 18.73 -4.57 4.59
C GLU A 127 18.50 -4.71 6.11
N LEU A 128 18.26 -3.60 6.82
CA LEU A 128 17.99 -3.63 8.26
C LEU A 128 16.72 -4.43 8.62
N ILE A 129 15.69 -4.35 7.79
CA ILE A 129 14.46 -5.14 7.95
C ILE A 129 14.77 -6.63 7.74
N ALA A 130 15.54 -6.97 6.71
CA ALA A 130 15.90 -8.36 6.40
C ALA A 130 16.82 -8.99 7.46
N GLU A 131 17.69 -8.19 8.09
CA GLU A 131 18.60 -8.61 9.17
C GLU A 131 17.92 -8.64 10.54
N ASP A 132 16.64 -8.28 10.66
CA ASP A 132 15.87 -8.13 11.91
C ASP A 132 16.54 -7.20 12.93
N GLU A 133 17.31 -6.23 12.43
CA GLU A 133 17.99 -5.21 13.25
C GLU A 133 17.06 -4.06 13.63
N CYS A 134 15.90 -4.38 14.22
CA CYS A 134 14.88 -3.37 14.57
C CYS A 134 15.13 -2.64 15.91
N TYR A 135 16.26 -2.88 16.57
CA TYR A 135 16.55 -2.34 17.91
C TYR A 135 16.98 -0.88 17.93
N SER A 136 17.32 -0.29 16.81
CA SER A 136 17.73 1.11 16.71
C SER A 136 17.00 1.85 15.59
N LEU A 137 16.71 3.14 15.83
CA LEU A 137 16.15 3.97 14.77
C LEU A 137 17.13 4.08 13.60
N PRO A 138 16.70 3.84 12.36
CA PRO A 138 17.55 3.93 11.20
C PRO A 138 18.02 5.39 11.00
N LYS A 139 19.30 5.54 10.65
CA LYS A 139 19.87 6.85 10.34
C LYS A 139 19.79 7.10 8.84
N ILE A 140 19.03 8.12 8.46
CA ILE A 140 18.94 8.56 7.07
C ILE A 140 20.20 9.37 6.73
N ARG A 141 20.92 8.96 5.69
CA ARG A 141 22.05 9.69 5.15
C ARG A 141 21.55 10.73 4.16
N ILE A 142 21.84 12.00 4.45
CA ILE A 142 21.38 13.15 3.66
C ILE A 142 22.53 13.74 2.85
N SER A 143 23.72 13.79 3.46
CA SER A 143 24.90 14.41 2.85
C SER A 143 25.45 13.59 1.68
N GLY A 144 25.84 14.28 0.62
CA GLY A 144 26.46 13.68 -0.57
C GLY A 144 25.50 13.28 -1.66
N PHE A 145 24.20 13.61 -1.52
CA PHE A 145 23.16 13.32 -2.51
C PHE A 145 22.48 14.60 -2.98
N ALA A 146 22.21 14.69 -4.28
CA ALA A 146 21.54 15.85 -4.88
C ALA A 146 20.00 15.77 -4.78
N ASP A 147 19.46 14.56 -4.61
CA ASP A 147 18.03 14.26 -4.59
C ASP A 147 17.40 14.29 -3.18
N ILE A 148 18.21 14.58 -2.15
CA ILE A 148 17.73 14.72 -0.77
C ILE A 148 18.16 16.07 -0.20
N LYS A 149 17.18 16.83 0.31
CA LYS A 149 17.42 18.11 0.98
C LYS A 149 16.66 18.17 2.30
N VAL A 150 17.32 18.66 3.35
CA VAL A 150 16.62 19.06 4.59
C VAL A 150 16.03 20.44 4.39
N VAL A 151 14.77 20.59 4.69
CA VAL A 151 14.06 21.87 4.64
C VAL A 151 13.69 22.27 6.06
N PRO A 152 14.21 23.39 6.59
CA PRO A 152 13.77 23.95 7.86
C PRO A 152 12.27 24.29 7.82
N GLY A 153 11.60 24.23 8.98
CA GLY A 153 10.15 24.48 9.03
C GLY A 153 9.74 25.87 8.54
N GLU A 154 10.60 26.87 8.74
CA GLU A 154 10.42 28.25 8.27
C GLU A 154 10.49 28.39 6.74
N GLU A 155 11.27 27.54 6.06
CA GLU A 155 11.41 27.53 4.60
C GLU A 155 10.39 26.61 3.89
N LEU A 156 9.55 25.90 4.65
CA LEU A 156 8.71 24.83 4.08
C LEU A 156 7.71 25.35 3.06
N ILE A 157 7.05 26.47 3.35
CA ILE A 157 6.03 27.07 2.45
C ILE A 157 6.67 27.55 1.16
N ASP A 158 7.80 28.24 1.25
CA ASP A 158 8.52 28.74 0.07
C ASP A 158 9.05 27.58 -0.79
N THR A 159 9.56 26.53 -0.13
CA THR A 159 10.03 25.33 -0.82
C THR A 159 8.89 24.59 -1.52
N LEU A 160 7.72 24.44 -0.89
CA LEU A 160 6.55 23.82 -1.51
C LEU A 160 6.02 24.66 -2.68
N THR A 161 6.00 25.99 -2.52
CA THR A 161 5.62 26.91 -3.61
C THR A 161 6.54 26.69 -4.81
N ALA A 162 7.86 26.70 -4.58
CA ALA A 162 8.83 26.47 -5.65
C ALA A 162 8.69 25.08 -6.32
N CYS A 163 8.36 24.03 -5.55
CA CYS A 163 8.09 22.71 -6.09
C CYS A 163 6.84 22.71 -6.98
N TYR A 164 5.74 23.31 -6.51
CA TYR A 164 4.51 23.39 -7.30
C TYR A 164 4.67 24.23 -8.58
N GLU A 165 5.48 25.28 -8.53
CA GLU A 165 5.78 26.11 -9.71
C GLU A 165 6.66 25.38 -10.74
N ARG A 166 7.64 24.61 -10.25
CA ARG A 166 8.60 23.91 -11.11
C ARG A 166 8.03 22.61 -11.68
N ASP A 167 7.45 21.77 -10.82
CA ASP A 167 7.10 20.40 -11.13
C ASP A 167 5.57 20.20 -11.30
N GLY A 168 4.78 21.12 -10.75
CA GLY A 168 3.32 21.02 -10.74
C GLY A 168 2.76 20.33 -9.51
N MET A 169 1.45 20.52 -9.29
CA MET A 169 0.76 19.95 -8.13
C MET A 169 0.60 18.43 -8.21
N ASP A 170 0.49 17.89 -9.40
CA ASP A 170 0.28 16.45 -9.63
C ASP A 170 1.58 15.65 -9.43
N GLU A 171 2.74 16.33 -9.56
CA GLU A 171 4.07 15.72 -9.39
C GLU A 171 4.67 16.00 -7.99
N THR A 172 3.97 16.75 -7.14
CA THR A 172 4.44 17.11 -5.81
C THR A 172 3.55 16.51 -4.73
N ILE A 173 4.11 15.72 -3.81
CA ILE A 173 3.38 15.10 -2.71
C ILE A 173 3.99 15.45 -1.36
N VAL A 174 3.14 15.69 -0.36
CA VAL A 174 3.53 15.87 1.04
C VAL A 174 3.12 14.64 1.84
N VAL A 175 4.10 13.88 2.33
CA VAL A 175 3.86 12.68 3.12
C VAL A 175 3.86 13.03 4.60
N CYS A 176 2.79 12.63 5.32
CA CYS A 176 2.59 12.91 6.74
C CYS A 176 2.37 11.64 7.54
N ARG A 177 2.77 11.66 8.82
CA ARG A 177 2.57 10.54 9.74
C ARG A 177 1.10 10.23 10.05
N SER A 178 0.19 11.20 9.93
CA SER A 178 -1.22 11.02 10.31
C SER A 178 -2.16 11.87 9.46
N ASN A 179 -3.40 11.41 9.31
CA ASN A 179 -4.47 12.15 8.64
C ASN A 179 -4.72 13.54 9.27
N LYS A 180 -4.58 13.67 10.60
CA LYS A 180 -4.70 14.96 11.29
C LYS A 180 -3.65 15.94 10.78
N ARG A 181 -2.38 15.52 10.66
CA ARG A 181 -1.31 16.37 10.10
C ARG A 181 -1.52 16.64 8.62
N ALA A 182 -1.88 15.66 7.82
CA ALA A 182 -2.17 15.84 6.40
C ALA A 182 -3.27 16.90 6.20
N ASN A 183 -4.33 16.89 7.01
CA ASN A 183 -5.38 17.90 6.95
C ASN A 183 -4.89 19.31 7.32
N ILE A 184 -3.96 19.45 8.28
CA ILE A 184 -3.34 20.74 8.62
C ILE A 184 -2.53 21.27 7.43
N TYR A 185 -1.69 20.42 6.81
CA TYR A 185 -0.92 20.79 5.63
C TYR A 185 -1.83 21.16 4.45
N ASN A 186 -2.85 20.35 4.18
CA ASN A 186 -3.81 20.64 3.11
C ASN A 186 -4.51 21.99 3.28
N LYS A 187 -4.90 22.34 4.52
CA LYS A 187 -5.47 23.67 4.81
C LYS A 187 -4.46 24.79 4.61
N GLY A 188 -3.23 24.61 5.10
CA GLY A 188 -2.15 25.58 4.94
C GLY A 188 -1.79 25.82 3.48
N ILE A 189 -1.61 24.76 2.70
CA ILE A 189 -1.30 24.82 1.27
C ILE A 189 -2.41 25.53 0.49
N ARG A 190 -3.68 25.17 0.76
CA ARG A 190 -4.82 25.85 0.12
C ARG A 190 -4.85 27.34 0.41
N ALA A 191 -4.66 27.72 1.66
CA ALA A 191 -4.73 29.13 2.07
C ALA A 191 -3.53 29.96 1.64
N GLN A 192 -2.30 29.41 1.71
CA GLN A 192 -1.07 30.18 1.58
C GLN A 192 -0.41 30.05 0.19
N ILE A 193 -0.64 28.94 -0.53
CA ILE A 193 -0.05 28.67 -1.82
C ILE A 193 -1.08 28.76 -2.94
N LEU A 194 -2.25 28.11 -2.76
CA LEU A 194 -3.26 28.04 -3.81
C LEU A 194 -4.32 29.14 -3.74
N TYR A 195 -4.33 29.92 -2.66
CA TYR A 195 -5.28 31.03 -2.44
C TYR A 195 -6.75 30.64 -2.60
N ARG A 196 -7.12 29.45 -2.07
CA ARG A 196 -8.45 28.82 -2.16
C ARG A 196 -9.05 28.48 -0.80
#